data_bf5096822bfcf4aace957c6bf2c772cb
#
_entry.id   bf5096822bfcf4aace957c6bf2c772cb
#
_cell.length_a   1.000
_cell.length_b   1.000
_cell.length_c   1.000
_cell.angle_alpha   90.00
_cell.angle_beta   90.00
_cell.angle_gamma   90.00
#
_symmetry.space_group_name_H-M   'P 1'
#
loop_
_entity.id
_entity.type
_entity.pdbx_description
1 polymer ?
#
loop_
_entity_poly.entity_id
_entity_poly.type
_entity_poly.pdbx_seq_one_letter_code
_entity_poly.pdbx_strand_id
1 'polypeptide(L)'
;MNFILSFMLSLAWLTNATYIPSLVKIKSTDIATRDVNGYRSVAYFVNWGIYARNFQPQDIPAEKLTHVLYAFANVRASGEVILSDTDTHYPTDPWTDTGNNVYGCIKELFLLKKKNRKLKILLSIGGWTYSPNLRLAFDTEGGRQKFADSSVDLLKDLGFDGIDVDFEVCLLSRSRRLMLMSDSILEITTKRTNLLIPYAVFALDSYSSANAGGYHFLLTTASPAGPANYLKEHLAQMDQYLDFWNLMAYDYAGSWDTVAGHGANLYASNSNPASTPFNTDQAIDYYTSHGVASYNIVLGMPLYGRAFTDTSGPGQLYNGVGVGSWGDGVWDYKALPQTGCKVANLDQEGASYCYNPGSRLFISYDTPEVARKKGEYIKSKGLGGGMWWELSGDKQGDDSLITTVVNTLGGIGALDNSDNQLSYPVSKYDNLKACFWPLTAPALNNELNTGSWCIASKADTINSRPCSSTTTPSTTTTKDNLPLVTVTTTAWVTVP
;
A
#
# COMPACT_ATOMS: atom_id res chain seq x y z
N MET A 1 -39.41 39.64 -63.15
CA MET A 1 -39.66 40.31 -61.88
C MET A 1 -40.21 39.27 -60.90
N ASN A 2 -39.33 38.48 -60.29
CA ASN A 2 -39.73 37.51 -59.27
C ASN A 2 -38.60 37.48 -58.23
N PHE A 3 -38.86 37.96 -57.05
CA PHE A 3 -38.03 37.93 -55.89
C PHE A 3 -38.10 36.52 -55.26
N ILE A 4 -36.95 35.82 -55.16
CA ILE A 4 -36.81 34.59 -54.36
C ILE A 4 -36.18 35.03 -53.07
N LEU A 5 -36.92 34.89 -51.96
CA LEU A 5 -36.48 35.08 -50.60
C LEU A 5 -35.79 33.82 -50.13
N SER A 6 -34.45 33.89 -49.94
CA SER A 6 -33.69 32.78 -49.39
C SER A 6 -33.64 32.91 -47.88
N PHE A 7 -34.31 31.98 -47.18
CA PHE A 7 -34.23 31.82 -45.73
C PHE A 7 -32.95 31.07 -45.36
N MET A 8 -31.96 31.72 -44.84
CA MET A 8 -30.84 31.09 -44.18
C MET A 8 -31.20 30.73 -42.74
N LEU A 9 -31.42 29.43 -42.49
CA LEU A 9 -31.44 28.87 -41.15
C LEU A 9 -29.98 28.77 -40.67
N SER A 10 -29.58 29.67 -39.78
CA SER A 10 -28.34 29.55 -38.99
C SER A 10 -28.59 28.54 -37.87
N LEU A 11 -28.11 27.31 -38.05
CA LEU A 11 -27.95 26.34 -36.95
C LEU A 11 -26.81 26.83 -36.03
N ALA A 12 -27.19 27.43 -34.92
CA ALA A 12 -26.24 27.66 -33.83
C ALA A 12 -25.95 26.34 -33.16
N TRP A 13 -24.79 25.78 -33.44
CA TRP A 13 -24.21 24.71 -32.61
C TRP A 13 -23.77 25.33 -31.29
N LEU A 14 -24.56 25.13 -30.24
CA LEU A 14 -24.14 25.31 -28.87
C LEU A 14 -23.09 24.24 -28.57
N THR A 15 -21.83 24.53 -28.78
CA THR A 15 -20.76 23.78 -28.18
C THR A 15 -20.79 24.06 -26.67
N ASN A 16 -21.32 23.13 -25.92
CA ASN A 16 -21.06 23.07 -24.50
C ASN A 16 -19.53 22.87 -24.33
N ALA A 17 -18.78 23.95 -24.27
CA ALA A 17 -17.43 23.95 -23.78
C ALA A 17 -17.54 23.55 -22.30
N THR A 18 -17.35 22.27 -22.01
CA THR A 18 -17.05 21.79 -20.67
C THR A 18 -15.84 22.60 -20.18
N TYR A 19 -16.08 23.41 -19.17
CA TYR A 19 -15.03 24.14 -18.45
C TYR A 19 -14.11 23.08 -17.82
N ILE A 20 -13.04 22.74 -18.52
CA ILE A 20 -11.89 22.08 -17.92
C ILE A 20 -11.25 23.19 -17.10
N PRO A 21 -11.22 23.09 -15.74
CA PRO A 21 -10.46 24.04 -14.96
C PRO A 21 -9.07 24.07 -15.59
N SER A 22 -8.63 25.25 -16.01
CA SER A 22 -7.29 25.46 -16.53
C SER A 22 -6.34 24.81 -15.53
N LEU A 23 -5.74 23.67 -15.92
CA LEU A 23 -4.76 22.94 -15.13
C LEU A 23 -3.81 24.01 -14.58
N VAL A 24 -3.80 24.16 -13.28
CA VAL A 24 -2.84 25.03 -12.59
C VAL A 24 -1.50 24.51 -13.08
N LYS A 25 -0.80 25.30 -13.89
CA LYS A 25 0.57 25.02 -14.26
C LYS A 25 1.36 25.01 -12.96
N ILE A 26 1.55 23.82 -12.39
CA ILE A 26 2.55 23.63 -11.35
C ILE A 26 3.84 24.13 -11.98
N LYS A 27 4.42 25.17 -11.39
CA LYS A 27 5.68 25.72 -11.88
C LYS A 27 6.68 24.56 -11.90
N SER A 28 7.24 24.27 -13.05
CA SER A 28 8.27 23.25 -13.26
C SER A 28 9.52 23.42 -12.39
N THR A 29 9.61 24.52 -11.64
CA THR A 29 10.66 24.81 -10.66
C THR A 29 10.46 24.09 -9.32
N ASP A 30 9.23 23.65 -8.99
CA ASP A 30 8.98 22.97 -7.69
C ASP A 30 9.17 21.45 -7.79
N ILE A 31 9.25 20.90 -9.01
CA ILE A 31 9.49 19.47 -9.27
C ILE A 31 11.00 19.14 -9.26
N ALA A 32 11.86 20.12 -9.53
CA ALA A 32 13.30 19.89 -9.75
C ALA A 32 14.12 19.68 -8.47
N THR A 33 13.54 19.83 -7.27
CA THR A 33 14.24 19.62 -5.99
C THR A 33 13.26 19.14 -4.92
N ARG A 34 12.56 18.03 -5.13
CA ARG A 34 12.06 17.27 -3.98
C ARG A 34 13.29 16.69 -3.31
N ASP A 35 13.73 17.32 -2.22
CA ASP A 35 14.78 16.79 -1.36
C ASP A 35 14.38 15.39 -0.95
N VAL A 36 15.07 14.39 -1.51
CA VAL A 36 14.90 12.99 -1.09
C VAL A 36 15.53 12.90 0.29
N ASN A 37 14.71 13.04 1.33
CA ASN A 37 15.16 13.03 2.73
C ASN A 37 15.57 11.63 3.21
N GLY A 38 16.08 10.76 2.35
CA GLY A 38 16.45 9.39 2.64
C GLY A 38 15.66 8.35 1.85
N TYR A 39 15.96 7.07 2.10
CA TYR A 39 15.28 5.96 1.44
C TYR A 39 13.88 5.72 2.02
N ARG A 40 12.94 5.41 1.15
CA ARG A 40 11.61 4.95 1.56
C ARG A 40 11.67 3.48 1.91
N SER A 41 11.08 3.13 3.05
CA SER A 41 10.86 1.77 3.52
C SER A 41 9.36 1.60 3.66
N VAL A 42 8.73 0.99 2.65
CA VAL A 42 7.27 0.94 2.47
C VAL A 42 6.78 -0.48 2.67
N ALA A 43 5.70 -0.70 3.40
CA ALA A 43 5.13 -2.04 3.53
C ALA A 43 3.60 -2.03 3.56
N TYR A 44 3.00 -3.06 2.96
CA TYR A 44 1.56 -3.27 3.02
C TYR A 44 1.18 -3.94 4.34
N PHE A 45 0.22 -3.34 5.04
CA PHE A 45 -0.51 -3.95 6.14
C PHE A 45 -1.90 -4.31 5.65
N VAL A 46 -2.18 -5.61 5.56
CA VAL A 46 -3.48 -6.10 5.10
C VAL A 46 -4.46 -6.15 6.27
N ASN A 47 -5.63 -5.52 6.12
CA ASN A 47 -6.62 -5.41 7.19
C ASN A 47 -7.17 -6.77 7.66
N TRP A 48 -7.18 -7.78 6.77
CA TRP A 48 -7.52 -9.16 7.14
C TRP A 48 -6.39 -9.93 7.84
N GLY A 49 -5.20 -9.34 7.96
CA GLY A 49 -4.05 -9.95 8.65
C GLY A 49 -4.29 -10.18 10.14
N ILE A 50 -5.17 -9.39 10.75
CA ILE A 50 -5.52 -9.48 12.18
C ILE A 50 -6.29 -10.76 12.55
N TYR A 51 -6.95 -11.40 11.60
CA TYR A 51 -7.74 -12.60 11.82
C TYR A 51 -6.85 -13.86 11.90
N ALA A 52 -6.99 -14.77 10.95
CA ALA A 52 -6.28 -16.05 10.97
C ALA A 52 -4.74 -15.93 10.93
N ARG A 53 -4.19 -14.90 10.31
CA ARG A 53 -2.74 -14.60 10.31
C ARG A 53 -2.24 -14.11 11.66
N ASN A 54 -3.14 -13.58 12.50
CA ASN A 54 -2.87 -13.03 13.83
C ASN A 54 -1.71 -12.02 13.86
N PHE A 55 -1.66 -11.17 12.83
CA PHE A 55 -0.68 -10.09 12.72
C PHE A 55 -1.38 -8.76 13.00
N GLN A 56 -1.00 -8.11 14.08
CA GLN A 56 -1.67 -6.95 14.63
C GLN A 56 -0.88 -5.67 14.29
N PRO A 57 -1.50 -4.47 14.31
CA PRO A 57 -0.76 -3.21 14.10
C PRO A 57 0.45 -3.04 15.03
N GLN A 58 0.40 -3.58 16.24
CA GLN A 58 1.52 -3.55 17.20
C GLN A 58 2.72 -4.41 16.79
N ASP A 59 2.51 -5.39 15.90
CA ASP A 59 3.57 -6.27 15.39
C ASP A 59 4.38 -5.60 14.27
N ILE A 60 3.90 -4.45 13.76
CA ILE A 60 4.57 -3.67 12.71
C ILE A 60 5.92 -3.15 13.23
N PRO A 61 7.04 -3.44 12.53
CA PRO A 61 8.36 -2.91 12.90
C PRO A 61 8.47 -1.42 12.51
N ALA A 62 7.68 -0.57 13.20
CA ALA A 62 7.46 0.82 12.83
C ALA A 62 8.73 1.67 12.77
N GLU A 63 9.79 1.29 13.52
CA GLU A 63 11.08 1.96 13.50
C GLU A 63 11.90 1.71 12.22
N LYS A 64 11.55 0.66 11.46
CA LYS A 64 12.21 0.27 10.20
C LYS A 64 11.41 0.69 8.97
N LEU A 65 10.23 1.30 9.17
CA LEU A 65 9.33 1.71 8.10
C LEU A 65 9.16 3.22 8.08
N THR A 66 9.07 3.75 6.87
CA THR A 66 8.70 5.15 6.62
C THR A 66 7.24 5.27 6.22
N HIS A 67 6.69 4.24 5.59
CA HIS A 67 5.32 4.22 5.09
C HIS A 67 4.68 2.85 5.35
N VAL A 68 3.44 2.86 5.80
CA VAL A 68 2.58 1.68 5.84
C VAL A 68 1.36 1.95 4.97
N LEU A 69 1.09 1.04 4.05
CA LEU A 69 -0.07 1.09 3.16
C LEU A 69 -1.16 0.19 3.76
N TYR A 70 -2.25 0.80 4.27
CA TYR A 70 -3.38 0.09 4.83
C TYR A 70 -4.26 -0.48 3.72
N ALA A 71 -4.19 -1.76 3.47
CA ALA A 71 -4.80 -2.46 2.36
C ALA A 71 -6.00 -3.32 2.81
N PHE A 72 -7.15 -3.24 2.15
CA PHE A 72 -7.50 -2.36 1.06
C PHE A 72 -8.83 -1.68 1.31
N ALA A 73 -8.99 -0.46 0.84
CA ALA A 73 -10.31 0.11 0.62
C ALA A 73 -10.89 -0.37 -0.71
N ASN A 74 -12.21 -0.42 -0.79
CA ASN A 74 -12.96 -0.81 -1.98
C ASN A 74 -13.63 0.41 -2.63
N VAL A 75 -14.14 0.25 -3.84
CA VAL A 75 -14.83 1.30 -4.59
C VAL A 75 -16.20 0.83 -5.03
N ARG A 76 -17.23 1.63 -4.80
CA ARG A 76 -18.58 1.39 -5.32
C ARG A 76 -18.67 1.78 -6.79
N ALA A 77 -19.68 1.26 -7.49
CA ALA A 77 -19.94 1.61 -8.89
C ALA A 77 -20.14 3.12 -9.13
N SER A 78 -20.51 3.88 -8.10
CA SER A 78 -20.62 5.35 -8.14
C SER A 78 -19.27 6.09 -8.15
N GLY A 79 -18.17 5.38 -7.92
CA GLY A 79 -16.84 5.95 -7.67
C GLY A 79 -16.54 6.19 -6.19
N GLU A 80 -17.48 5.99 -5.27
CA GLU A 80 -17.28 6.21 -3.84
C GLU A 80 -16.32 5.18 -3.25
N VAL A 81 -15.24 5.66 -2.62
CA VAL A 81 -14.29 4.83 -1.86
C VAL A 81 -14.87 4.54 -0.48
N ILE A 82 -14.79 3.27 -0.08
CA ILE A 82 -15.29 2.79 1.21
C ILE A 82 -14.25 1.85 1.83
N LEU A 83 -14.24 1.75 3.15
CA LEU A 83 -13.48 0.69 3.82
C LEU A 83 -14.06 -0.68 3.46
N SER A 84 -13.21 -1.65 3.17
CA SER A 84 -13.62 -3.04 2.90
C SER A 84 -13.91 -3.81 4.19
N ASP A 85 -13.24 -3.41 5.26
CA ASP A 85 -13.43 -3.93 6.61
C ASP A 85 -13.68 -2.74 7.56
N THR A 86 -14.81 -2.78 8.24
CA THR A 86 -15.24 -1.76 9.19
C THR A 86 -15.09 -2.27 10.62
N ASP A 87 -14.10 -3.15 10.86
CA ASP A 87 -13.91 -3.68 12.21
C ASP A 87 -13.74 -2.55 13.22
N THR A 88 -14.83 -2.31 13.95
CA THR A 88 -14.95 -1.28 14.97
C THR A 88 -14.54 -1.80 16.35
N HIS A 89 -14.33 -3.11 16.49
CA HIS A 89 -14.02 -3.75 17.76
C HIS A 89 -12.71 -4.51 17.68
N TYR A 90 -11.64 -3.85 18.00
CA TYR A 90 -10.33 -4.46 18.12
C TYR A 90 -10.15 -5.07 19.53
N PRO A 91 -9.59 -6.28 19.66
CA PRO A 91 -9.48 -6.94 20.98
C PRO A 91 -8.73 -6.13 22.04
N THR A 92 -7.90 -5.17 21.64
CA THR A 92 -7.13 -4.31 22.54
C THR A 92 -7.81 -2.99 22.84
N ASP A 93 -8.95 -2.65 22.20
CA ASP A 93 -9.69 -1.45 22.56
C ASP A 93 -10.30 -1.65 23.96
N PRO A 94 -10.01 -0.77 24.95
CA PRO A 94 -10.66 -0.87 26.24
C PRO A 94 -12.18 -0.76 26.08
N TRP A 95 -12.93 -1.61 26.76
CA TRP A 95 -14.41 -1.55 26.76
C TRP A 95 -14.94 -0.20 27.27
N THR A 96 -14.10 0.58 27.96
CA THR A 96 -14.39 1.94 28.43
C THR A 96 -14.16 3.01 27.35
N ASP A 97 -13.51 2.66 26.22
CA ASP A 97 -13.31 3.56 25.09
C ASP A 97 -14.63 3.67 24.32
N THR A 98 -15.39 4.72 24.58
CA THR A 98 -16.72 4.96 24.04
C THR A 98 -16.80 6.33 23.39
N GLY A 99 -17.80 6.54 22.55
CA GLY A 99 -18.05 7.82 21.89
C GLY A 99 -17.87 7.77 20.37
N ASN A 100 -17.86 8.93 19.74
CA ASN A 100 -17.69 9.07 18.30
C ASN A 100 -16.20 9.08 17.94
N ASN A 101 -15.55 7.92 18.06
CA ASN A 101 -14.12 7.74 17.92
C ASN A 101 -13.78 6.80 16.77
N VAL A 102 -12.57 6.93 16.22
CA VAL A 102 -11.94 5.87 15.42
C VAL A 102 -11.48 4.77 16.36
N TYR A 103 -11.75 3.53 15.99
CA TYR A 103 -11.42 2.32 16.74
C TYR A 103 -10.60 1.35 15.86
N GLY A 104 -10.30 0.18 16.41
CA GLY A 104 -9.72 -0.94 15.67
C GLY A 104 -8.32 -0.68 15.13
N CYS A 105 -8.00 -1.35 14.03
CA CYS A 105 -6.69 -1.26 13.37
C CYS A 105 -6.28 0.18 13.05
N ILE A 106 -7.21 1.00 12.57
CA ILE A 106 -6.93 2.38 12.16
C ILE A 106 -6.53 3.24 13.36
N LYS A 107 -7.19 3.06 14.51
CA LYS A 107 -6.78 3.69 15.78
C LYS A 107 -5.35 3.31 16.15
N GLU A 108 -5.03 2.02 16.12
CA GLU A 108 -3.70 1.53 16.50
C GLU A 108 -2.62 2.04 15.53
N LEU A 109 -2.90 2.09 14.24
CA LEU A 109 -2.01 2.68 13.23
C LEU A 109 -1.79 4.18 13.49
N PHE A 110 -2.82 4.93 13.87
CA PHE A 110 -2.69 6.33 14.24
C PHE A 110 -1.84 6.51 15.51
N LEU A 111 -1.96 5.60 16.49
CA LEU A 111 -1.10 5.60 17.67
C LEU A 111 0.37 5.31 17.33
N LEU A 112 0.65 4.43 16.34
CA LEU A 112 2.01 4.23 15.83
C LEU A 112 2.57 5.51 15.20
N LYS A 113 1.78 6.27 14.42
CA LYS A 113 2.17 7.59 13.89
C LYS A 113 2.54 8.57 15.00
N LYS A 114 1.76 8.61 16.08
CA LYS A 114 2.06 9.48 17.25
C LYS A 114 3.37 9.07 17.92
N LYS A 115 3.64 7.77 18.03
CA LYS A 115 4.86 7.23 18.64
C LYS A 115 6.08 7.44 17.74
N ASN A 116 5.92 7.26 16.41
CA ASN A 116 6.96 7.47 15.41
C ASN A 116 6.54 8.54 14.41
N ARG A 117 7.03 9.77 14.59
CA ARG A 117 6.70 10.92 13.74
C ARG A 117 7.17 10.78 12.28
N LYS A 118 8.06 9.82 12.01
CA LYS A 118 8.58 9.55 10.66
C LYS A 118 7.76 8.51 9.89
N LEU A 119 6.84 7.82 10.58
CA LEU A 119 5.97 6.82 9.99
C LEU A 119 4.71 7.48 9.40
N LYS A 120 4.49 7.32 8.12
CA LYS A 120 3.29 7.75 7.41
C LYS A 120 2.38 6.56 7.12
N ILE A 121 1.08 6.75 7.26
CA ILE A 121 0.09 5.72 6.94
C ILE A 121 -0.75 6.20 5.77
N LEU A 122 -0.79 5.42 4.69
CA LEU A 122 -1.60 5.72 3.51
C LEU A 122 -2.76 4.73 3.39
N LEU A 123 -3.89 5.21 2.87
CA LEU A 123 -5.01 4.35 2.50
C LEU A 123 -4.73 3.76 1.11
N SER A 124 -4.51 2.45 1.04
CA SER A 124 -4.41 1.74 -0.25
C SER A 124 -5.79 1.33 -0.75
N ILE A 125 -6.11 1.66 -2.00
CA ILE A 125 -7.43 1.51 -2.60
C ILE A 125 -7.32 0.61 -3.82
N GLY A 126 -8.02 -0.53 -3.79
CA GLY A 126 -8.04 -1.48 -4.90
C GLY A 126 -7.48 -2.85 -4.55
N GLY A 127 -6.29 -3.16 -5.06
CA GLY A 127 -5.69 -4.48 -5.04
C GLY A 127 -6.37 -5.45 -6.02
N TRP A 128 -5.83 -6.65 -6.15
CA TRP A 128 -6.32 -7.65 -7.10
C TRP A 128 -7.84 -7.85 -7.07
N THR A 129 -8.40 -8.00 -5.87
CA THR A 129 -9.82 -8.33 -5.69
C THR A 129 -10.75 -7.19 -6.09
N TYR A 130 -10.37 -5.94 -5.81
CA TYR A 130 -11.25 -4.78 -6.01
C TYR A 130 -10.94 -3.97 -7.28
N SER A 131 -9.90 -4.31 -8.02
CA SER A 131 -9.54 -3.64 -9.27
C SER A 131 -10.67 -3.60 -10.32
N PRO A 132 -11.53 -4.63 -10.48
CA PRO A 132 -12.70 -4.53 -11.36
C PRO A 132 -13.65 -3.40 -11.00
N ASN A 133 -13.75 -3.03 -9.71
CA ASN A 133 -14.62 -1.96 -9.23
C ASN A 133 -14.04 -0.57 -9.54
N LEU A 134 -12.70 -0.42 -9.45
CA LEU A 134 -12.02 0.84 -9.78
C LEU A 134 -12.27 1.24 -11.23
N ARG A 135 -12.31 0.27 -12.13
CA ARG A 135 -12.58 0.53 -13.55
C ARG A 135 -13.88 1.30 -13.76
N LEU A 136 -14.95 0.93 -13.03
CA LEU A 136 -16.25 1.60 -13.15
C LEU A 136 -16.19 3.06 -12.68
N ALA A 137 -15.43 3.30 -11.60
CA ALA A 137 -15.23 4.66 -11.08
C ALA A 137 -14.48 5.56 -12.07
N PHE A 138 -13.53 5.01 -12.84
CA PHE A 138 -12.69 5.77 -13.73
C PHE A 138 -13.38 6.10 -15.08
N ASP A 139 -14.45 5.42 -15.43
CA ASP A 139 -15.15 5.55 -16.72
C ASP A 139 -15.76 6.93 -16.94
N THR A 140 -16.19 7.61 -15.88
CA THR A 140 -16.86 8.90 -15.97
C THR A 140 -16.15 9.99 -15.16
N GLU A 141 -16.31 11.23 -15.57
CA GLU A 141 -15.81 12.39 -14.83
C GLU A 141 -16.38 12.43 -13.40
N GLY A 142 -17.73 12.23 -13.28
CA GLY A 142 -18.38 12.19 -11.96
C GLY A 142 -17.87 11.06 -11.08
N GLY A 143 -17.55 9.89 -11.65
CA GLY A 143 -16.92 8.78 -10.91
C GLY A 143 -15.53 9.12 -10.40
N ARG A 144 -14.69 9.75 -11.23
CA ARG A 144 -13.34 10.21 -10.82
C ARG A 144 -13.39 11.27 -9.73
N GLN A 145 -14.30 12.25 -9.87
CA GLN A 145 -14.51 13.27 -8.84
C GLN A 145 -14.98 12.62 -7.53
N LYS A 146 -15.96 11.71 -7.61
CA LYS A 146 -16.47 11.02 -6.42
C LYS A 146 -15.39 10.17 -5.73
N PHE A 147 -14.54 9.52 -6.52
CA PHE A 147 -13.38 8.78 -6.00
C PHE A 147 -12.44 9.72 -5.23
N ALA A 148 -12.04 10.81 -5.83
CA ALA A 148 -11.13 11.78 -5.21
C ALA A 148 -11.72 12.36 -3.91
N ASP A 149 -12.97 12.84 -3.95
CA ASP A 149 -13.63 13.45 -2.80
C ASP A 149 -13.78 12.45 -1.65
N SER A 150 -14.27 11.23 -1.93
CA SER A 150 -14.46 10.21 -0.89
C SER A 150 -13.15 9.64 -0.35
N SER A 151 -12.10 9.60 -1.16
CA SER A 151 -10.75 9.24 -0.68
C SER A 151 -10.23 10.25 0.34
N VAL A 152 -10.39 11.55 0.06
CA VAL A 152 -10.01 12.62 0.99
C VAL A 152 -10.92 12.64 2.22
N ASP A 153 -12.21 12.32 2.06
CA ASP A 153 -13.11 12.16 3.20
C ASP A 153 -12.63 11.06 4.15
N LEU A 154 -12.23 9.90 3.64
CA LEU A 154 -11.65 8.84 4.47
C LEU A 154 -10.29 9.25 5.05
N LEU A 155 -9.42 9.88 4.26
CA LEU A 155 -8.12 10.35 4.72
C LEU A 155 -8.24 11.28 5.94
N LYS A 156 -9.06 12.33 5.85
CA LYS A 156 -9.24 13.29 6.95
C LYS A 156 -9.95 12.72 8.15
N ASP A 157 -10.93 11.83 7.91
CA ASP A 157 -11.73 11.22 8.96
C ASP A 157 -10.93 10.17 9.76
N LEU A 158 -9.98 9.50 9.12
CA LEU A 158 -9.26 8.36 9.68
C LEU A 158 -7.79 8.65 9.98
N GLY A 159 -7.29 9.83 9.62
CA GLY A 159 -5.95 10.27 9.97
C GLY A 159 -4.83 9.70 9.10
N PHE A 160 -5.08 9.48 7.82
CA PHE A 160 -4.07 9.02 6.86
C PHE A 160 -3.20 10.19 6.34
N ASP A 161 -1.96 9.86 5.93
CA ASP A 161 -0.99 10.82 5.36
C ASP A 161 -1.04 10.88 3.84
N GLY A 162 -1.87 10.06 3.21
CA GLY A 162 -1.98 9.98 1.77
C GLY A 162 -2.86 8.84 1.29
N ILE A 163 -2.84 8.66 -0.02
CA ILE A 163 -3.60 7.66 -0.76
C ILE A 163 -2.63 6.87 -1.63
N ASP A 164 -2.77 5.56 -1.65
CA ASP A 164 -2.13 4.65 -2.58
C ASP A 164 -3.19 4.05 -3.50
N VAL A 165 -2.99 4.10 -4.82
CA VAL A 165 -3.93 3.52 -5.79
C VAL A 165 -3.35 2.22 -6.32
N ASP A 166 -3.97 1.12 -5.97
CA ASP A 166 -3.57 -0.21 -6.42
C ASP A 166 -4.57 -0.74 -7.45
N PHE A 167 -4.28 -0.43 -8.72
CA PHE A 167 -5.12 -0.82 -9.83
C PHE A 167 -4.45 -1.91 -10.67
N GLU A 168 -4.90 -3.14 -10.46
CA GLU A 168 -4.39 -4.32 -11.14
C GLU A 168 -5.35 -4.77 -12.23
N VAL A 169 -4.89 -4.84 -13.47
CA VAL A 169 -5.73 -5.27 -14.59
C VAL A 169 -5.82 -6.79 -14.65
N CYS A 170 -6.91 -7.32 -14.14
CA CYS A 170 -7.21 -8.74 -14.23
C CYS A 170 -7.69 -9.10 -15.64
N LEU A 171 -6.85 -9.75 -16.43
CA LEU A 171 -7.23 -10.32 -17.74
C LEU A 171 -7.92 -11.68 -17.54
N LEU A 172 -9.19 -11.65 -17.13
CA LEU A 172 -10.02 -12.86 -16.98
C LEU A 172 -10.44 -13.41 -18.35
N SER A 173 -9.49 -13.91 -19.20
CA SER A 173 -9.92 -14.80 -20.30
C SER A 173 -8.80 -15.54 -21.02
N ARG A 174 -8.96 -16.86 -21.12
CA ARG A 174 -8.15 -17.79 -21.92
C ARG A 174 -8.56 -17.83 -23.42
N SER A 175 -9.48 -17.00 -23.88
CA SER A 175 -9.97 -17.02 -25.28
C SER A 175 -9.26 -15.96 -26.13
N ARG A 176 -8.68 -16.37 -27.27
CA ARG A 176 -7.97 -15.50 -28.22
C ARG A 176 -8.80 -14.29 -28.71
N ARG A 177 -10.14 -14.40 -28.73
CA ARG A 177 -11.05 -13.33 -29.14
C ARG A 177 -11.25 -12.29 -28.02
N LEU A 178 -11.14 -12.72 -26.76
CA LEU A 178 -11.15 -11.86 -25.59
C LEU A 178 -9.77 -11.22 -25.32
N MET A 179 -8.67 -11.81 -25.77
CA MET A 179 -7.34 -11.21 -25.72
C MET A 179 -7.24 -9.90 -26.53
N LEU A 180 -7.81 -9.88 -27.76
CA LEU A 180 -7.86 -8.65 -28.58
C LEU A 180 -8.79 -7.58 -27.99
N MET A 181 -9.85 -7.98 -27.26
CA MET A 181 -10.67 -7.05 -26.47
C MET A 181 -9.98 -6.61 -25.19
N SER A 182 -9.09 -7.44 -24.63
CA SER A 182 -8.35 -7.12 -23.43
C SER A 182 -7.29 -6.04 -23.65
N ASP A 183 -6.63 -6.03 -24.81
CA ASP A 183 -5.63 -5.00 -25.15
C ASP A 183 -6.26 -3.61 -25.30
N SER A 184 -7.42 -3.52 -25.96
CA SER A 184 -8.17 -2.27 -26.02
C SER A 184 -8.78 -1.86 -24.68
N ILE A 185 -9.20 -2.79 -23.83
CA ILE A 185 -9.70 -2.52 -22.48
C ILE A 185 -8.56 -2.04 -21.60
N LEU A 186 -7.39 -2.65 -21.66
CA LEU A 186 -6.22 -2.26 -20.87
C LEU A 186 -5.69 -0.89 -21.29
N GLU A 187 -5.61 -0.59 -22.59
CA GLU A 187 -5.26 0.74 -23.09
C GLU A 187 -6.25 1.82 -22.66
N ILE A 188 -7.55 1.53 -22.72
CA ILE A 188 -8.58 2.44 -22.23
C ILE A 188 -8.46 2.63 -20.71
N THR A 189 -8.10 1.61 -19.98
CA THR A 189 -8.04 1.62 -18.52
C THR A 189 -6.84 2.42 -18.00
N THR A 190 -5.65 2.21 -18.56
CA THR A 190 -4.45 3.00 -18.22
C THR A 190 -4.60 4.48 -18.60
N LYS A 191 -5.24 4.77 -19.73
CA LYS A 191 -5.61 6.14 -20.10
C LYS A 191 -6.55 6.78 -19.07
N ARG A 192 -7.42 6.00 -18.41
CA ARG A 192 -8.36 6.48 -17.41
C ARG A 192 -7.72 6.67 -16.04
N THR A 193 -6.78 5.84 -15.65
CA THR A 193 -5.97 6.05 -14.43
C THR A 193 -5.23 7.38 -14.52
N ASN A 194 -4.62 7.66 -15.65
CA ASN A 194 -3.99 8.94 -15.92
C ASN A 194 -4.94 10.15 -15.80
N LEU A 195 -6.23 9.96 -16.09
CA LEU A 195 -7.27 10.98 -15.89
C LEU A 195 -7.75 11.11 -14.44
N LEU A 196 -7.59 10.08 -13.61
CA LEU A 196 -7.99 10.08 -12.19
C LEU A 196 -7.00 10.87 -11.32
N ILE A 197 -5.70 10.65 -11.55
CA ILE A 197 -4.61 11.19 -10.72
C ILE A 197 -4.74 12.69 -10.49
N PRO A 198 -5.00 13.56 -11.50
CA PRO A 198 -5.18 15.00 -11.28
C PRO A 198 -6.35 15.35 -10.35
N TYR A 199 -7.44 14.56 -10.34
CA TYR A 199 -8.56 14.79 -9.42
C TYR A 199 -8.16 14.50 -7.98
N ALA A 200 -7.41 13.42 -7.75
CA ALA A 200 -6.90 13.06 -6.43
C ALA A 200 -5.93 14.13 -5.89
N VAL A 201 -4.97 14.59 -6.71
CA VAL A 201 -4.04 15.67 -6.34
C VAL A 201 -4.81 16.95 -5.99
N PHE A 202 -5.74 17.37 -6.84
CA PHE A 202 -6.52 18.59 -6.59
C PHE A 202 -7.31 18.51 -5.28
N ALA A 203 -7.92 17.37 -4.99
CA ALA A 203 -8.69 17.17 -3.75
C ALA A 203 -7.78 17.17 -2.51
N LEU A 204 -6.60 16.51 -2.58
CA LEU A 204 -5.60 16.49 -1.51
C LEU A 204 -5.05 17.90 -1.24
N ASP A 205 -4.66 18.65 -2.29
CA ASP A 205 -4.12 20.01 -2.17
C ASP A 205 -5.17 20.99 -1.63
N SER A 206 -6.43 20.85 -2.06
CA SER A 206 -7.54 21.65 -1.57
C SER A 206 -7.77 21.44 -0.09
N TYR A 207 -7.79 20.20 0.36
CA TYR A 207 -7.91 19.84 1.78
C TYR A 207 -6.71 20.36 2.58
N SER A 208 -5.50 20.12 2.08
CA SER A 208 -4.24 20.55 2.69
C SER A 208 -4.23 22.05 2.96
N SER A 209 -4.52 22.84 1.93
CA SER A 209 -4.51 24.31 2.02
C SER A 209 -5.56 24.84 2.98
N ALA A 210 -6.74 24.21 3.03
CA ALA A 210 -7.86 24.65 3.86
C ALA A 210 -7.74 24.22 5.34
N ASN A 211 -7.16 23.06 5.62
CA ASN A 211 -7.33 22.39 6.93
C ASN A 211 -6.05 21.81 7.55
N ALA A 212 -4.96 21.71 6.78
CA ALA A 212 -3.74 21.02 7.23
C ALA A 212 -2.46 21.88 7.16
N GLY A 213 -2.63 23.20 7.05
CA GLY A 213 -1.51 24.16 7.07
C GLY A 213 -0.53 24.00 5.90
N GLY A 214 -0.98 23.42 4.77
CA GLY A 214 -0.14 23.17 3.61
C GLY A 214 0.68 21.88 3.69
N TYR A 215 0.34 20.95 4.61
CA TYR A 215 0.99 19.63 4.66
C TYR A 215 0.76 18.90 3.34
N HIS A 216 1.84 18.37 2.74
CA HIS A 216 1.76 17.62 1.51
C HIS A 216 1.30 16.18 1.77
N PHE A 217 0.02 15.89 1.47
CA PHE A 217 -0.52 14.53 1.51
C PHE A 217 -0.04 13.75 0.29
N LEU A 218 0.42 12.53 0.52
CA LEU A 218 1.05 11.71 -0.51
C LEU A 218 0.03 11.07 -1.45
N LEU A 219 0.39 10.97 -2.71
CA LEU A 219 -0.30 10.15 -3.71
C LEU A 219 0.68 9.18 -4.35
N THR A 220 0.44 7.89 -4.17
CA THR A 220 1.28 6.80 -4.68
C THR A 220 0.46 5.82 -5.52
N THR A 221 1.12 4.95 -6.24
CA THR A 221 0.46 3.87 -6.97
C THR A 221 1.28 2.59 -6.92
N ALA A 222 0.60 1.44 -6.77
CA ALA A 222 1.17 0.16 -7.12
C ALA A 222 1.28 0.07 -8.64
N SER A 223 2.44 -0.35 -9.15
CA SER A 223 2.73 -0.34 -10.58
C SER A 223 3.29 -1.66 -11.06
N PRO A 224 2.93 -2.09 -12.31
CA PRO A 224 3.31 -3.41 -12.79
C PRO A 224 4.78 -3.47 -13.22
N ALA A 225 5.45 -4.61 -12.95
CA ALA A 225 6.78 -4.90 -13.46
C ALA A 225 6.77 -5.87 -14.66
N GLY A 226 5.60 -6.37 -15.05
CA GLY A 226 5.43 -7.20 -16.26
C GLY A 226 5.22 -6.35 -17.52
N PRO A 227 5.93 -6.64 -18.64
CA PRO A 227 5.88 -5.82 -19.86
C PRO A 227 4.49 -5.75 -20.50
N ALA A 228 3.67 -6.79 -20.38
CA ALA A 228 2.31 -6.78 -20.90
C ALA A 228 1.46 -5.62 -20.33
N ASN A 229 1.79 -5.14 -19.15
CA ASN A 229 1.09 -4.09 -18.44
C ASN A 229 1.84 -2.75 -18.52
N TYR A 230 3.12 -2.68 -18.11
CA TYR A 230 3.82 -1.40 -18.04
C TYR A 230 4.01 -0.73 -19.43
N LEU A 231 4.06 -1.48 -20.53
CA LEU A 231 4.11 -0.90 -21.88
C LEU A 231 2.90 -0.03 -22.24
N LYS A 232 1.83 -0.12 -21.46
CA LYS A 232 0.58 0.62 -21.66
C LYS A 232 0.42 1.81 -20.71
N GLU A 233 1.32 1.94 -19.73
CA GLU A 233 1.28 3.02 -18.76
C GLU A 233 1.72 4.36 -19.36
N HIS A 234 1.08 5.44 -18.93
CA HIS A 234 1.45 6.80 -19.32
C HIS A 234 2.47 7.39 -18.32
N LEU A 235 3.63 6.73 -18.22
CA LEU A 235 4.62 6.92 -17.15
C LEU A 235 5.00 8.38 -16.92
N ALA A 236 5.51 9.09 -17.92
CA ALA A 236 5.93 10.49 -17.78
C ALA A 236 4.77 11.44 -17.42
N GLN A 237 3.55 11.10 -17.82
CA GLN A 237 2.38 11.92 -17.50
C GLN A 237 1.90 11.69 -16.06
N MET A 238 2.08 10.48 -15.53
CA MET A 238 1.72 10.14 -14.15
C MET A 238 2.79 10.60 -13.17
N ASP A 239 4.08 10.47 -13.52
CA ASP A 239 5.20 10.80 -12.62
C ASP A 239 5.17 12.25 -12.11
N GLN A 240 4.63 13.18 -12.90
CA GLN A 240 4.50 14.58 -12.49
C GLN A 240 3.51 14.81 -11.34
N TYR A 241 2.67 13.83 -11.01
CA TYR A 241 1.65 13.92 -9.96
C TYR A 241 1.91 12.99 -8.78
N LEU A 242 2.65 11.89 -9.01
CA LEU A 242 2.91 10.86 -8.01
C LEU A 242 4.12 11.23 -7.15
N ASP A 243 4.05 10.92 -5.88
CA ASP A 243 5.18 11.05 -4.96
C ASP A 243 6.18 9.91 -5.14
N PHE A 244 5.68 8.70 -5.38
CA PHE A 244 6.49 7.56 -5.76
C PHE A 244 5.64 6.42 -6.31
N TRP A 245 6.33 5.51 -6.99
CA TRP A 245 5.80 4.30 -7.60
C TRP A 245 6.18 3.09 -6.74
N ASN A 246 5.20 2.33 -6.27
CA ASN A 246 5.41 1.03 -5.65
C ASN A 246 5.51 -0.03 -6.76
N LEU A 247 6.71 -0.26 -7.29
CA LEU A 247 6.91 -1.20 -8.39
C LEU A 247 6.77 -2.64 -7.89
N MET A 248 5.72 -3.35 -8.31
CA MET A 248 5.44 -4.74 -7.95
C MET A 248 6.40 -5.70 -8.68
N ALA A 249 7.69 -5.69 -8.26
CA ALA A 249 8.76 -6.48 -8.86
C ALA A 249 8.77 -7.92 -8.29
N TYR A 250 7.61 -8.54 -8.33
CA TYR A 250 7.36 -9.92 -7.89
C TYR A 250 6.24 -10.56 -8.72
N ASP A 251 5.90 -11.81 -8.44
CA ASP A 251 4.92 -12.59 -9.19
C ASP A 251 5.29 -12.78 -10.67
N TYR A 252 6.59 -12.86 -10.95
CA TYR A 252 7.10 -13.09 -12.30
C TYR A 252 6.82 -14.51 -12.81
N ALA A 253 6.69 -15.46 -11.90
CA ALA A 253 6.28 -16.82 -12.18
C ALA A 253 5.31 -17.33 -11.12
N GLY A 254 4.33 -18.15 -11.55
CA GLY A 254 3.30 -18.68 -10.66
C GLY A 254 2.49 -19.81 -11.30
N SER A 255 1.34 -20.14 -10.68
CA SER A 255 0.47 -21.25 -11.12
C SER A 255 -0.15 -21.04 -12.52
N TRP A 256 -0.02 -19.87 -13.10
CA TRP A 256 -0.47 -19.52 -14.45
C TRP A 256 0.53 -19.86 -15.56
N ASP A 257 1.78 -20.23 -15.22
CA ASP A 257 2.84 -20.57 -16.14
C ASP A 257 2.89 -22.06 -16.46
N THR A 258 3.65 -22.43 -17.47
CA THR A 258 3.84 -23.83 -17.87
C THR A 258 5.09 -24.46 -17.27
N VAL A 259 6.02 -23.63 -16.80
CA VAL A 259 7.29 -24.05 -16.18
C VAL A 259 7.48 -23.37 -14.85
N ALA A 260 8.18 -24.04 -13.94
CA ALA A 260 8.56 -23.47 -12.65
C ALA A 260 9.59 -22.34 -12.85
N GLY A 261 9.38 -21.18 -12.25
CA GLY A 261 10.22 -20.01 -12.47
C GLY A 261 10.52 -19.23 -11.19
N HIS A 262 11.41 -18.26 -11.31
CA HIS A 262 11.69 -17.31 -10.25
C HIS A 262 10.61 -16.23 -10.20
N GLY A 263 10.10 -15.96 -8.97
CA GLY A 263 9.00 -15.01 -8.77
C GLY A 263 9.44 -13.56 -8.64
N ALA A 264 10.75 -13.26 -8.43
CA ALA A 264 11.21 -11.90 -8.11
C ALA A 264 12.71 -11.68 -8.38
N ASN A 265 13.23 -12.27 -9.46
CA ASN A 265 14.64 -12.14 -9.87
C ASN A 265 14.98 -10.73 -10.34
N LEU A 266 16.21 -10.27 -10.05
CA LEU A 266 16.71 -8.98 -10.54
C LEU A 266 17.01 -9.03 -12.05
N TYR A 267 17.67 -10.08 -12.53
CA TYR A 267 18.16 -10.21 -13.89
C TYR A 267 17.64 -11.46 -14.58
N ALA A 268 17.64 -11.44 -15.91
CA ALA A 268 17.36 -12.63 -16.71
C ALA A 268 18.49 -13.67 -16.55
N SER A 269 18.15 -14.95 -16.48
CA SER A 269 19.15 -16.03 -16.45
C SER A 269 19.79 -16.24 -17.81
N ASN A 270 21.11 -16.20 -17.84
CA ASN A 270 21.89 -16.48 -19.04
C ASN A 270 21.94 -17.96 -19.39
N SER A 271 21.90 -18.82 -18.37
CA SER A 271 22.03 -20.29 -18.53
C SER A 271 20.69 -21.01 -18.58
N ASN A 272 19.62 -20.40 -18.01
CA ASN A 272 18.28 -20.98 -17.93
C ASN A 272 17.19 -19.93 -18.12
N PRO A 273 17.06 -19.33 -19.32
CA PRO A 273 16.09 -18.25 -19.57
C PRO A 273 14.64 -18.62 -19.26
N ALA A 274 14.27 -19.90 -19.37
CA ALA A 274 12.93 -20.38 -19.05
C ALA A 274 12.56 -20.20 -17.56
N SER A 275 13.56 -20.09 -16.66
CA SER A 275 13.33 -19.86 -15.24
C SER A 275 13.05 -18.42 -14.87
N THR A 276 13.30 -17.47 -15.78
CA THR A 276 13.17 -16.03 -15.56
C THR A 276 12.35 -15.36 -16.66
N PRO A 277 11.02 -15.60 -16.72
CA PRO A 277 10.17 -15.08 -17.80
C PRO A 277 10.15 -13.54 -17.83
N PHE A 278 10.35 -12.91 -16.69
CA PHE A 278 10.49 -11.48 -16.50
C PHE A 278 11.69 -11.18 -15.58
N ASN A 279 12.11 -9.92 -15.50
CA ASN A 279 13.15 -9.49 -14.56
C ASN A 279 12.99 -8.02 -14.20
N THR A 280 13.44 -7.68 -12.99
CA THR A 280 13.32 -6.35 -12.41
C THR A 280 14.11 -5.30 -13.18
N ASP A 281 15.32 -5.63 -13.63
CA ASP A 281 16.22 -4.68 -14.31
C ASP A 281 15.60 -4.14 -15.60
N GLN A 282 14.96 -5.00 -16.38
CA GLN A 282 14.23 -4.60 -17.58
C GLN A 282 13.07 -3.64 -17.30
N ALA A 283 12.32 -3.89 -16.20
CA ALA A 283 11.23 -3.00 -15.81
C ALA A 283 11.77 -1.63 -15.38
N ILE A 284 12.79 -1.58 -14.53
CA ILE A 284 13.43 -0.33 -14.07
C ILE A 284 13.98 0.47 -15.25
N ASP A 285 14.69 -0.18 -16.20
CA ASP A 285 15.21 0.48 -17.38
C ASP A 285 14.09 1.04 -18.26
N TYR A 286 12.96 0.33 -18.37
CA TYR A 286 11.80 0.84 -19.10
C TYR A 286 11.20 2.08 -18.43
N TYR A 287 10.91 2.02 -17.12
CA TYR A 287 10.34 3.15 -16.38
C TYR A 287 11.22 4.40 -16.47
N THR A 288 12.52 4.24 -16.24
CA THR A 288 13.45 5.38 -16.24
C THR A 288 13.67 5.95 -17.63
N SER A 289 13.74 5.12 -18.67
CA SER A 289 13.86 5.59 -20.05
C SER A 289 12.57 6.23 -20.58
N HIS A 290 11.42 6.02 -19.91
CA HIS A 290 10.12 6.60 -20.28
C HIS A 290 9.67 7.72 -19.33
N GLY A 291 10.62 8.34 -18.62
CA GLY A 291 10.43 9.60 -17.93
C GLY A 291 10.06 9.52 -16.45
N VAL A 292 10.18 8.34 -15.84
CA VAL A 292 10.08 8.20 -14.37
C VAL A 292 11.46 8.42 -13.76
N ALA A 293 11.56 9.32 -12.80
CA ALA A 293 12.80 9.53 -12.08
C ALA A 293 13.12 8.30 -11.20
N SER A 294 14.38 7.80 -11.24
CA SER A 294 14.76 6.57 -10.52
C SER A 294 14.44 6.65 -9.02
N TYR A 295 14.66 7.81 -8.39
CA TYR A 295 14.36 8.04 -6.97
C TYR A 295 12.85 8.04 -6.64
N ASN A 296 11.96 8.12 -7.63
CA ASN A 296 10.53 7.95 -7.46
C ASN A 296 10.11 6.48 -7.48
N ILE A 297 10.98 5.56 -7.89
CA ILE A 297 10.69 4.13 -7.94
C ILE A 297 11.10 3.49 -6.62
N VAL A 298 10.15 2.83 -5.96
CA VAL A 298 10.35 2.03 -4.76
C VAL A 298 10.22 0.57 -5.15
N LEU A 299 11.29 -0.21 -4.95
CA LEU A 299 11.40 -1.58 -5.41
C LEU A 299 10.55 -2.53 -4.56
N GLY A 300 9.55 -3.15 -5.17
CA GLY A 300 8.71 -4.16 -4.52
C GLY A 300 9.45 -5.50 -4.34
N MET A 301 9.30 -6.08 -3.17
CA MET A 301 9.91 -7.35 -2.77
C MET A 301 8.88 -8.22 -2.05
N PRO A 302 8.83 -9.54 -2.35
CA PRO A 302 7.86 -10.43 -1.72
C PRO A 302 8.32 -10.88 -0.34
N LEU A 303 7.40 -10.92 0.62
CA LEU A 303 7.58 -11.61 1.92
C LEU A 303 6.92 -12.99 1.89
N TYR A 304 6.95 -13.62 0.73
CA TYR A 304 6.40 -14.94 0.46
C TYR A 304 7.18 -15.66 -0.65
N GLY A 305 6.91 -16.94 -0.81
CA GLY A 305 7.45 -17.75 -1.91
C GLY A 305 6.35 -18.43 -2.71
N ARG A 306 6.62 -18.65 -3.99
CA ARG A 306 5.74 -19.42 -4.88
C ARG A 306 6.29 -20.80 -5.12
N ALA A 307 5.45 -21.82 -4.86
CA ALA A 307 5.78 -23.23 -4.93
C ALA A 307 5.30 -23.87 -6.23
N PHE A 308 6.06 -24.86 -6.66
CA PHE A 308 5.76 -25.72 -7.81
C PHE A 308 6.09 -27.16 -7.41
N THR A 309 5.15 -28.08 -7.62
CA THR A 309 5.28 -29.49 -7.25
C THR A 309 5.54 -30.36 -8.49
N ASP A 310 6.05 -31.54 -8.24
CA ASP A 310 6.38 -32.54 -9.28
C ASP A 310 7.26 -31.96 -10.40
N THR A 311 8.25 -31.14 -10.03
CA THR A 311 9.23 -30.54 -10.94
C THR A 311 10.64 -31.02 -10.64
N SER A 312 11.54 -30.93 -11.61
CA SER A 312 12.98 -31.15 -11.41
C SER A 312 13.77 -29.87 -11.14
N GLY A 313 13.09 -28.73 -11.00
CA GLY A 313 13.71 -27.45 -10.66
C GLY A 313 13.28 -26.26 -11.52
N PRO A 314 13.98 -25.13 -11.42
CA PRO A 314 13.65 -23.92 -12.17
C PRO A 314 13.77 -24.14 -13.69
N GLY A 315 12.85 -23.56 -14.45
CA GLY A 315 12.79 -23.66 -15.91
C GLY A 315 12.22 -25.02 -16.41
N GLN A 316 11.79 -25.89 -15.51
CA GLN A 316 11.25 -27.21 -15.85
C GLN A 316 9.73 -27.24 -15.72
N LEU A 317 9.11 -28.19 -16.44
CA LEU A 317 7.68 -28.46 -16.29
C LEU A 317 7.37 -28.82 -14.82
N TYR A 318 6.18 -28.53 -14.40
CA TYR A 318 5.68 -28.86 -13.07
C TYR A 318 4.23 -29.38 -13.15
N ASN A 319 3.77 -30.05 -12.11
CA ASN A 319 2.38 -30.50 -12.00
C ASN A 319 1.80 -30.11 -10.64
N GLY A 320 1.05 -28.99 -10.63
CA GLY A 320 0.46 -28.42 -9.44
C GLY A 320 1.43 -27.55 -8.64
N VAL A 321 0.88 -26.84 -7.67
CA VAL A 321 1.62 -25.92 -6.79
C VAL A 321 1.64 -26.39 -5.33
N GLY A 322 0.79 -27.36 -4.99
CA GLY A 322 0.69 -27.88 -3.63
C GLY A 322 0.06 -26.90 -2.65
N VAL A 323 0.15 -27.22 -1.37
CA VAL A 323 -0.34 -26.36 -0.29
C VAL A 323 0.57 -25.16 -0.06
N GLY A 324 0.08 -24.18 0.69
CA GLY A 324 0.84 -23.03 1.14
C GLY A 324 0.41 -22.58 2.54
N SER A 325 0.86 -21.42 3.00
CA SER A 325 0.50 -20.89 4.32
C SER A 325 -0.98 -20.51 4.41
N TRP A 326 -1.51 -19.87 3.36
CA TRP A 326 -2.87 -19.31 3.32
C TRP A 326 -3.62 -19.59 2.01
N GLY A 327 -2.92 -20.03 1.00
CA GLY A 327 -3.45 -20.39 -0.30
C GLY A 327 -2.51 -21.36 -0.99
N ASP A 328 -3.03 -22.11 -1.96
CA ASP A 328 -2.27 -23.11 -2.67
C ASP A 328 -1.01 -22.52 -3.33
N GLY A 329 0.13 -23.14 -3.06
CA GLY A 329 1.42 -22.76 -3.64
C GLY A 329 2.02 -21.45 -3.15
N VAL A 330 1.43 -20.79 -2.14
CA VAL A 330 1.95 -19.53 -1.59
C VAL A 330 2.34 -19.71 -0.12
N TRP A 331 3.64 -19.64 0.15
CA TRP A 331 4.22 -19.78 1.47
C TRP A 331 4.70 -18.44 2.02
N ASP A 332 4.26 -18.05 3.22
CA ASP A 332 4.86 -16.91 3.92
C ASP A 332 6.36 -17.11 4.06
N TYR A 333 7.14 -16.05 3.89
CA TYR A 333 8.60 -16.13 4.07
C TYR A 333 9.00 -16.66 5.45
N LYS A 334 8.26 -16.31 6.51
CA LYS A 334 8.50 -16.83 7.87
C LYS A 334 8.40 -18.35 7.99
N ALA A 335 7.70 -19.01 7.06
CA ALA A 335 7.57 -20.46 7.01
C ALA A 335 8.63 -21.14 6.09
N LEU A 336 9.56 -20.37 5.51
CA LEU A 336 10.58 -20.86 4.57
C LEU A 336 11.99 -20.88 5.20
N PRO A 337 12.87 -21.78 4.77
CA PRO A 337 12.64 -22.89 3.83
C PRO A 337 11.79 -24.00 4.43
N GLN A 338 11.08 -24.75 3.57
CA GLN A 338 10.34 -25.93 4.00
C GLN A 338 11.28 -27.08 4.37
N THR A 339 10.82 -27.98 5.25
CA THR A 339 11.60 -29.12 5.73
C THR A 339 12.11 -30.01 4.58
N GLY A 340 13.41 -30.30 4.60
CA GLY A 340 14.06 -31.11 3.56
C GLY A 340 14.42 -30.37 2.28
N CYS A 341 14.07 -29.09 2.18
CA CYS A 341 14.48 -28.20 1.09
C CYS A 341 15.96 -27.81 1.21
N LYS A 342 16.68 -27.83 0.10
CA LYS A 342 18.03 -27.26 -0.05
C LYS A 342 17.91 -25.87 -0.65
N VAL A 343 18.44 -24.87 0.04
CA VAL A 343 18.44 -23.48 -0.39
C VAL A 343 19.57 -23.23 -1.38
N ALA A 344 19.29 -22.47 -2.44
CA ALA A 344 20.27 -21.99 -3.40
C ALA A 344 20.06 -20.49 -3.66
N ASN A 345 21.15 -19.73 -3.63
CA ASN A 345 21.23 -18.35 -4.05
C ASN A 345 21.88 -18.29 -5.42
N LEU A 346 21.30 -17.55 -6.35
CA LEU A 346 21.74 -17.41 -7.73
C LEU A 346 22.25 -15.99 -7.95
N ASP A 347 23.56 -15.85 -7.98
CA ASP A 347 24.20 -14.53 -8.06
C ASP A 347 23.90 -13.79 -9.35
N GLN A 348 23.91 -14.48 -10.48
CA GLN A 348 23.72 -13.87 -11.78
C GLN A 348 22.27 -13.38 -11.94
N GLU A 349 21.31 -14.16 -11.49
CA GLU A 349 19.89 -13.83 -11.57
C GLU A 349 19.44 -12.84 -10.49
N GLY A 350 20.19 -12.73 -9.38
CA GLY A 350 19.73 -12.03 -8.19
C GLY A 350 18.45 -12.64 -7.65
N ALA A 351 18.41 -13.96 -7.53
CA ALA A 351 17.28 -14.77 -7.13
C ALA A 351 17.68 -15.87 -6.17
N SER A 352 16.71 -16.44 -5.48
CA SER A 352 16.92 -17.64 -4.66
C SER A 352 15.71 -18.56 -4.69
N TYR A 353 15.94 -19.78 -4.25
CA TYR A 353 14.91 -20.79 -4.13
C TYR A 353 15.30 -21.86 -3.09
N CYS A 354 14.34 -22.66 -2.67
CA CYS A 354 14.65 -23.95 -2.11
C CYS A 354 14.08 -25.09 -2.97
N TYR A 355 14.79 -26.22 -3.00
CA TYR A 355 14.37 -27.41 -3.73
C TYR A 355 14.50 -28.65 -2.86
N ASN A 356 13.43 -29.43 -2.79
CA ASN A 356 13.41 -30.75 -2.14
C ASN A 356 13.34 -31.84 -3.22
N PRO A 357 14.44 -32.59 -3.49
CA PRO A 357 14.46 -33.60 -4.53
C PRO A 357 13.60 -34.83 -4.20
N GLY A 358 13.32 -35.11 -2.91
CA GLY A 358 12.49 -36.22 -2.49
C GLY A 358 11.02 -36.03 -2.79
N SER A 359 10.51 -34.81 -2.53
CA SER A 359 9.12 -34.44 -2.84
C SER A 359 8.97 -33.72 -4.17
N ARG A 360 10.07 -33.46 -4.89
CA ARG A 360 10.12 -32.69 -6.14
C ARG A 360 9.44 -31.31 -6.02
N LEU A 361 9.61 -30.68 -4.84
CA LEU A 361 9.06 -29.37 -4.49
C LEU A 361 10.12 -28.30 -4.75
N PHE A 362 9.80 -27.33 -5.58
CA PHE A 362 10.57 -26.09 -5.81
C PHE A 362 9.78 -24.92 -5.27
N ILE A 363 10.43 -24.04 -4.51
CA ILE A 363 9.83 -22.79 -4.00
C ILE A 363 10.79 -21.65 -4.30
N SER A 364 10.35 -20.71 -5.14
CA SER A 364 11.05 -19.44 -5.37
C SER A 364 10.68 -18.44 -4.28
N TYR A 365 11.65 -17.85 -3.60
CA TYR A 365 11.48 -16.83 -2.57
C TYR A 365 12.78 -16.07 -2.32
N ASP A 366 12.74 -14.92 -1.70
CA ASP A 366 13.95 -14.15 -1.34
C ASP A 366 14.56 -14.65 -0.03
N THR A 367 15.85 -14.94 -0.05
CA THR A 367 16.67 -15.16 1.16
C THR A 367 17.25 -13.83 1.67
N PRO A 368 17.78 -13.75 2.89
CA PRO A 368 18.51 -12.57 3.38
C PRO A 368 19.66 -12.16 2.45
N GLU A 369 20.33 -13.11 1.81
CA GLU A 369 21.39 -12.82 0.83
C GLU A 369 20.86 -12.10 -0.40
N VAL A 370 19.75 -12.57 -0.97
CA VAL A 370 19.10 -11.90 -2.11
C VAL A 370 18.48 -10.56 -1.69
N ALA A 371 17.90 -10.47 -0.49
CA ALA A 371 17.41 -9.21 0.04
C ALA A 371 18.53 -8.16 0.16
N ARG A 372 19.71 -8.56 0.67
CA ARG A 372 20.90 -7.68 0.70
C ARG A 372 21.29 -7.24 -0.72
N LYS A 373 21.34 -8.15 -1.67
CA LYS A 373 21.64 -7.86 -3.08
C LYS A 373 20.62 -6.89 -3.70
N LYS A 374 19.33 -7.02 -3.37
CA LYS A 374 18.29 -6.07 -3.78
C LYS A 374 18.48 -4.70 -3.12
N GLY A 375 18.93 -4.63 -1.87
CA GLY A 375 19.33 -3.39 -1.21
C GLY A 375 20.52 -2.71 -1.91
N GLU A 376 21.53 -3.47 -2.33
CA GLU A 376 22.66 -2.96 -3.12
C GLU A 376 22.21 -2.48 -4.51
N TYR A 377 21.27 -3.20 -5.13
CA TYR A 377 20.66 -2.83 -6.40
C TYR A 377 19.90 -1.49 -6.30
N ILE A 378 19.10 -1.29 -5.24
CA ILE A 378 18.42 -0.01 -4.95
C ILE A 378 19.43 1.13 -4.94
N LYS A 379 20.55 0.97 -4.23
CA LYS A 379 21.62 1.97 -4.19
C LYS A 379 22.27 2.21 -5.55
N SER A 380 22.61 1.15 -6.27
CA SER A 380 23.33 1.23 -7.54
C SER A 380 22.52 1.88 -8.65
N LYS A 381 21.19 1.68 -8.66
CA LYS A 381 20.25 2.28 -9.62
C LYS A 381 19.72 3.63 -9.16
N GLY A 382 20.05 4.09 -7.95
CA GLY A 382 19.53 5.33 -7.38
C GLY A 382 18.02 5.32 -7.18
N LEU A 383 17.47 4.15 -6.78
CA LEU A 383 16.03 4.01 -6.52
C LEU A 383 15.64 4.65 -5.20
N GLY A 384 14.37 4.98 -5.04
CA GLY A 384 13.82 5.66 -3.87
C GLY A 384 13.74 4.83 -2.60
N GLY A 385 13.89 3.50 -2.69
CA GLY A 385 13.81 2.61 -1.53
C GLY A 385 13.25 1.24 -1.86
N GLY A 386 12.73 0.55 -0.84
CA GLY A 386 12.12 -0.77 -0.93
C GLY A 386 10.67 -0.80 -0.44
N MET A 387 9.85 -1.64 -1.04
CA MET A 387 8.47 -1.91 -0.65
C MET A 387 8.26 -3.42 -0.46
N TRP A 388 7.40 -3.82 0.47
CA TRP A 388 7.13 -5.23 0.76
C TRP A 388 5.66 -5.58 0.71
N TRP A 389 5.33 -6.68 0.03
CA TRP A 389 4.06 -7.39 0.06
C TRP A 389 4.25 -8.70 0.80
N GLU A 390 3.67 -8.93 1.93
CA GLU A 390 3.03 -8.07 2.90
C GLU A 390 3.55 -8.39 4.32
N LEU A 391 3.40 -7.46 5.25
CA LEU A 391 4.07 -7.45 6.56
C LEU A 391 3.95 -8.74 7.36
N SER A 392 2.76 -9.39 7.33
CA SER A 392 2.53 -10.58 8.14
C SER A 392 3.37 -11.79 7.70
N GLY A 393 3.96 -11.75 6.50
CA GLY A 393 4.78 -12.82 5.96
C GLY A 393 6.24 -12.81 6.41
N ASP A 394 6.75 -11.69 6.95
CA ASP A 394 8.16 -11.55 7.32
C ASP A 394 8.53 -12.34 8.60
N LYS A 395 9.82 -12.58 8.76
CA LYS A 395 10.42 -13.06 10.01
C LYS A 395 10.71 -11.89 10.96
N GLN A 396 10.95 -12.21 12.21
CA GLN A 396 11.35 -11.24 13.22
C GLN A 396 12.89 -11.18 13.36
N GLY A 397 13.38 -10.06 13.89
CA GLY A 397 14.79 -9.89 14.23
C GLY A 397 15.73 -9.82 13.02
N ASP A 398 16.88 -10.49 13.11
CA ASP A 398 17.93 -10.44 12.09
C ASP A 398 17.60 -11.23 10.83
N ASP A 399 16.69 -12.18 10.91
CA ASP A 399 16.22 -12.97 9.76
C ASP A 399 15.14 -12.24 8.94
N SER A 400 14.70 -11.06 9.36
CA SER A 400 13.74 -10.23 8.63
C SER A 400 14.35 -9.70 7.33
N LEU A 401 13.63 -9.85 6.22
CA LEU A 401 14.04 -9.29 4.93
C LEU A 401 13.97 -7.76 4.95
N ILE A 402 12.98 -7.18 5.64
CA ILE A 402 12.89 -5.73 5.84
C ILE A 402 14.13 -5.23 6.57
N THR A 403 14.50 -5.87 7.68
CA THR A 403 15.71 -5.51 8.46
C THR A 403 16.97 -5.59 7.60
N THR A 404 17.09 -6.65 6.81
CA THR A 404 18.26 -6.88 5.94
C THR A 404 18.43 -5.77 4.91
N VAL A 405 17.35 -5.38 4.23
CA VAL A 405 17.38 -4.31 3.22
C VAL A 405 17.64 -2.96 3.88
N VAL A 406 16.94 -2.63 4.97
CA VAL A 406 17.14 -1.36 5.70
C VAL A 406 18.59 -1.22 6.14
N ASN A 407 19.20 -2.27 6.71
CA ASN A 407 20.62 -2.27 7.09
C ASN A 407 21.54 -2.07 5.88
N THR A 408 21.24 -2.68 4.75
CA THR A 408 22.00 -2.54 3.49
C THR A 408 21.93 -1.12 2.94
N LEU A 409 20.79 -0.45 3.10
CA LEU A 409 20.62 0.95 2.68
C LEU A 409 21.38 1.95 3.58
N GLY A 410 21.84 1.52 4.76
CA GLY A 410 22.58 2.36 5.71
C GLY A 410 21.94 2.46 7.09
N GLY A 411 20.96 1.60 7.38
CA GLY A 411 20.22 1.54 8.63
C GLY A 411 19.09 2.58 8.72
N ILE A 412 18.46 2.64 9.89
CA ILE A 412 17.31 3.53 10.15
C ILE A 412 17.66 5.01 9.88
N GLY A 413 18.90 5.42 10.15
CA GLY A 413 19.36 6.80 9.90
C GLY A 413 19.43 7.21 8.43
N ALA A 414 19.37 6.25 7.49
CA ALA A 414 19.36 6.51 6.06
C ALA A 414 17.94 6.57 5.48
N LEU A 415 16.92 6.32 6.31
CA LEU A 415 15.52 6.34 5.88
C LEU A 415 14.95 7.78 5.84
N ASP A 416 13.89 7.96 5.06
CA ASP A 416 13.14 9.21 5.00
C ASP A 416 12.71 9.67 6.40
N ASN A 417 13.12 10.87 6.76
CA ASN A 417 12.93 11.46 8.08
C ASN A 417 11.88 12.59 8.10
N SER A 418 11.09 12.75 7.05
CA SER A 418 9.99 13.73 7.01
C SER A 418 8.86 13.35 7.97
N ASP A 419 8.23 14.36 8.59
CA ASP A 419 7.20 14.14 9.60
C ASP A 419 5.84 13.79 8.99
N ASN A 420 5.09 12.97 9.70
CA ASN A 420 3.69 12.67 9.38
C ASN A 420 2.72 13.76 9.87
N GLN A 421 1.47 13.73 9.40
CA GLN A 421 0.40 14.62 9.86
C GLN A 421 -0.34 14.01 11.07
N LEU A 422 -0.57 14.80 12.12
CA LEU A 422 -1.37 14.39 13.28
C LEU A 422 -2.59 15.27 13.53
N SER A 423 -2.76 16.37 12.79
CA SER A 423 -3.87 17.31 13.00
C SER A 423 -4.93 17.13 11.91
N TYR A 424 -6.12 16.71 12.30
CA TYR A 424 -7.28 16.51 11.42
C TYR A 424 -8.51 17.23 11.99
N PRO A 425 -8.52 18.58 11.97
CA PRO A 425 -9.50 19.40 12.72
C PRO A 425 -10.93 19.22 12.23
N VAL A 426 -11.12 18.77 10.99
CA VAL A 426 -12.44 18.55 10.38
C VAL A 426 -12.79 17.06 10.24
N SER A 427 -12.07 16.16 10.92
CA SER A 427 -12.46 14.76 11.02
C SER A 427 -13.87 14.64 11.61
N LYS A 428 -14.64 13.65 11.18
CA LYS A 428 -15.94 13.37 11.85
C LYS A 428 -15.76 12.73 13.22
N TYR A 429 -14.57 12.17 13.54
CA TYR A 429 -14.28 11.48 14.79
C TYR A 429 -13.59 12.39 15.80
N ASP A 430 -14.07 12.33 17.03
CA ASP A 430 -13.65 13.28 18.09
C ASP A 430 -12.22 13.06 18.56
N ASN A 431 -11.76 11.81 18.60
CA ASN A 431 -10.38 11.48 19.00
C ASN A 431 -9.31 11.88 17.97
N LEU A 432 -9.69 12.22 16.73
CA LEU A 432 -8.78 12.79 15.73
C LEU A 432 -8.84 14.31 15.66
N LYS A 433 -10.00 14.93 15.98
CA LYS A 433 -10.14 16.40 16.06
C LYS A 433 -9.31 17.00 17.18
N ALA A 434 -9.40 16.38 18.36
CA ALA A 434 -8.61 16.80 19.49
C ALA A 434 -7.25 16.10 19.41
N CYS A 435 -6.15 16.84 19.41
CA CYS A 435 -4.81 16.26 19.62
C CYS A 435 -4.67 15.54 20.98
N PHE A 436 -5.78 15.28 21.66
CA PHE A 436 -5.89 14.71 22.98
C PHE A 436 -6.41 13.28 22.95
N TRP A 437 -5.49 12.35 22.80
CA TRP A 437 -5.68 11.03 23.37
C TRP A 437 -4.89 10.94 24.68
N PRO A 438 -5.52 10.78 25.83
CA PRO A 438 -4.77 10.49 27.04
C PRO A 438 -4.06 9.15 26.83
N LEU A 439 -2.75 9.13 27.00
CA LEU A 439 -1.96 7.92 27.15
C LEU A 439 -2.35 7.25 28.47
N THR A 440 -3.49 6.58 28.54
CA THR A 440 -3.77 5.61 29.61
C THR A 440 -3.24 4.26 29.16
N ALA A 441 -1.91 4.13 29.13
CA ALA A 441 -1.28 2.83 29.24
C ALA A 441 -1.34 2.40 30.72
N PRO A 442 -1.53 1.10 31.04
CA PRO A 442 -1.23 0.61 32.37
C PRO A 442 0.24 0.90 32.67
N ALA A 443 0.50 1.51 33.83
CA ALA A 443 1.79 1.99 34.25
C ALA A 443 2.86 0.89 34.15
N LEU A 444 3.76 1.03 33.17
CA LEU A 444 5.12 0.55 33.29
C LEU A 444 5.96 1.75 33.68
N ASN A 445 6.35 1.77 34.95
CA ASN A 445 7.30 2.72 35.51
C ASN A 445 8.58 2.67 34.69
N ASN A 446 8.92 3.77 34.02
CA ASN A 446 10.27 4.34 34.05
C ASN A 446 10.26 5.72 33.37
N GLU A 447 10.84 6.64 34.09
CA GLU A 447 11.03 8.04 33.74
C GLU A 447 11.66 8.24 32.38
N LEU A 448 11.11 9.13 31.55
CA LEU A 448 11.90 9.99 30.69
C LEU A 448 11.11 11.23 30.24
N ASN A 449 11.71 12.33 30.44
CA ASN A 449 11.43 13.73 30.17
C ASN A 449 10.50 14.03 28.98
N THR A 450 9.40 14.69 29.30
CA THR A 450 8.42 15.22 28.35
C THR A 450 8.79 16.64 27.94
N GLY A 451 9.20 16.82 26.69
CA GLY A 451 9.16 18.12 26.03
C GLY A 451 7.82 18.27 25.30
N SER A 452 6.89 18.98 25.93
CA SER A 452 5.60 19.34 25.33
C SER A 452 5.79 20.55 24.41
N TRP A 453 5.50 20.39 23.12
CA TRP A 453 5.35 21.52 22.19
C TRP A 453 3.99 21.43 21.51
N CYS A 454 2.98 22.01 22.14
CA CYS A 454 1.79 22.46 21.43
C CYS A 454 1.90 23.98 21.26
N ILE A 455 1.95 24.47 20.04
CA ILE A 455 1.83 25.89 19.76
C ILE A 455 0.35 26.23 19.85
N ALA A 456 -0.04 26.87 20.95
CA ALA A 456 -1.36 27.44 21.10
C ALA A 456 -1.44 28.73 20.29
N SER A 457 -2.39 28.82 19.37
CA SER A 457 -2.84 30.09 18.79
C SER A 457 -3.48 30.91 19.90
N LYS A 458 -2.99 32.14 20.05
CA LYS A 458 -3.54 33.15 20.97
C LYS A 458 -4.98 33.51 20.60
N ALA A 459 -5.91 33.26 21.51
CA ALA A 459 -6.96 34.19 21.92
C ALA A 459 -7.79 33.54 23.03
N ASP A 460 -7.88 34.30 24.09
CA ASP A 460 -8.86 34.34 25.18
C ASP A 460 -8.38 33.89 26.55
N THR A 461 -7.94 34.92 27.25
CA THR A 461 -7.92 35.04 28.70
C THR A 461 -9.32 34.91 29.30
N ILE A 462 -9.50 34.14 30.39
CA ILE A 462 -10.14 34.49 31.65
C ILE A 462 -10.27 33.29 32.61
N ASN A 463 -9.71 33.50 33.84
CA ASN A 463 -10.03 32.93 35.15
C ASN A 463 -9.64 31.50 35.53
N SER A 464 -8.53 31.47 36.23
CA SER A 464 -8.09 30.45 37.19
C SER A 464 -8.96 30.40 38.48
N ARG A 465 -9.32 29.19 38.90
CA ARG A 465 -9.50 28.85 40.34
C ARG A 465 -9.06 27.40 40.59
N PRO A 466 -8.38 27.12 41.71
CA PRO A 466 -7.86 25.78 42.03
C PRO A 466 -8.90 24.93 42.76
N CYS A 467 -8.93 23.62 42.50
CA CYS A 467 -9.66 22.67 43.32
C CYS A 467 -8.71 21.79 44.12
N SER A 468 -8.96 21.79 45.40
CA SER A 468 -8.29 21.07 46.47
C SER A 468 -8.63 19.58 46.52
N SER A 469 -7.64 18.81 46.98
CA SER A 469 -7.67 17.39 47.32
C SER A 469 -8.69 17.04 48.41
N THR A 470 -9.34 15.86 48.34
CA THR A 470 -9.67 15.02 49.56
C THR A 470 -9.97 13.56 49.13
N THR A 471 -9.12 12.69 49.66
CA THR A 471 -9.32 11.41 50.40
C THR A 471 -10.23 10.28 49.87
N THR A 472 -9.58 9.14 49.76
CA THR A 472 -10.05 7.73 49.71
C THR A 472 -10.99 7.34 50.86
N PRO A 473 -11.80 6.26 50.76
CA PRO A 473 -11.35 4.99 51.32
C PRO A 473 -11.75 3.70 50.54
N SER A 474 -11.02 2.67 50.91
CA SER A 474 -10.92 1.27 50.57
C SER A 474 -12.16 0.37 50.80
N THR A 475 -12.01 -0.86 50.27
CA THR A 475 -12.54 -2.21 50.63
C THR A 475 -13.66 -2.71 49.70
N THR A 476 -13.79 -3.93 49.26
CA THR A 476 -13.29 -5.28 49.55
C THR A 476 -13.81 -6.23 48.45
N THR A 477 -13.06 -7.31 48.25
CA THR A 477 -13.29 -8.54 47.47
C THR A 477 -14.69 -9.13 47.48
N THR A 478 -15.13 -9.69 46.33
CA THR A 478 -15.67 -11.08 46.26
C THR A 478 -15.55 -11.65 44.84
N LYS A 479 -15.07 -12.90 44.80
CA LYS A 479 -15.05 -13.79 43.65
C LYS A 479 -16.45 -14.37 43.43
N ASP A 480 -16.91 -14.46 42.18
CA ASP A 480 -17.88 -15.48 41.81
C ASP A 480 -17.61 -15.98 40.37
N ASN A 481 -17.52 -17.29 40.30
CA ASN A 481 -17.36 -18.10 39.09
C ASN A 481 -18.69 -18.21 38.33
N LEU A 482 -18.68 -18.06 37.00
CA LEU A 482 -19.72 -18.60 36.14
C LEU A 482 -19.09 -19.16 34.86
N PRO A 483 -19.72 -20.17 34.21
CA PRO A 483 -19.04 -21.15 33.36
C PRO A 483 -18.90 -20.74 31.89
N LEU A 484 -17.86 -21.31 31.27
CA LEU A 484 -17.60 -21.29 29.82
C LEU A 484 -18.77 -21.90 29.03
N VAL A 485 -19.33 -21.14 28.11
CA VAL A 485 -20.15 -21.68 27.01
C VAL A 485 -19.32 -21.63 25.75
N THR A 486 -18.95 -22.81 25.27
CA THR A 486 -18.27 -23.00 23.97
C THR A 486 -19.34 -22.99 22.89
N VAL A 487 -19.35 -21.98 22.02
CA VAL A 487 -20.14 -22.00 20.78
C VAL A 487 -19.19 -22.24 19.61
N THR A 488 -19.28 -23.45 19.03
CA THR A 488 -18.58 -23.81 17.80
C THR A 488 -19.48 -23.43 16.62
N THR A 489 -19.12 -22.40 15.87
CA THR A 489 -19.72 -22.13 14.57
C THR A 489 -18.70 -22.41 13.48
N THR A 490 -18.93 -23.48 12.74
CA THR A 490 -18.21 -23.82 11.52
C THR A 490 -18.86 -23.07 10.35
N ALA A 491 -18.21 -22.05 9.83
CA ALA A 491 -18.61 -21.42 8.57
C ALA A 491 -17.57 -21.77 7.50
N TRP A 492 -17.99 -22.53 6.50
CA TRP A 492 -17.24 -22.78 5.28
C TRP A 492 -17.43 -21.58 4.34
N VAL A 493 -16.36 -20.85 4.07
CA VAL A 493 -16.32 -19.89 2.97
C VAL A 493 -15.47 -20.51 1.87
N THR A 494 -16.14 -20.96 0.82
CA THR A 494 -15.50 -21.27 -0.46
C THR A 494 -15.25 -19.96 -1.19
N VAL A 495 -13.99 -19.62 -1.39
CA VAL A 495 -13.55 -18.55 -2.29
C VAL A 495 -13.24 -19.21 -3.63
N PRO A 496 -13.81 -18.70 -4.76
CA PRO A 496 -13.52 -19.22 -6.10
C PRO A 496 -12.09 -18.92 -6.55
#